data_7ddf65ce2edaa3bfed6288d20183b2d2
#
_entry.id   7ddf65ce2edaa3bfed6288d20183b2d2
#
_cell.length_a   1.000
_cell.length_b   1.000
_cell.length_c   1.000
_cell.angle_alpha   90.00
_cell.angle_beta   90.00
_cell.angle_gamma   90.00
#
_symmetry.space_group_name_H-M   'P 1'
#
loop_
_entity.id
_entity.type
_entity.pdbx_description
1 polymer ?
#
loop_
_entity_poly.entity_id
_entity_poly.type
_entity_poly.pdbx_seq_one_letter_code
_entity_poly.pdbx_strand_id
1 'polypeptide(L)'
;RDNLIINKGPYKHKVDSVELYPNIPVFYKNYKYELTVQAPNTDYINNSESVDWSKLKNKKLELRIWKEGDSFQPLGMQGHQKISDFLINHKVDCISKESQSVLTADGKIVWVCGKRISDSVKLTKDTMHTALLKRDSIY
;
A
#
# COMPACT_ATOMS: atom_id res chain seq x y z
N ARG A 1 37.21 -6.22 -10.45
CA ARG A 1 36.64 -6.30 -10.38
C ARG A 1 35.70 -6.29 -10.51
N ASP A 2 35.42 -5.97 -10.65
CA ASP A 2 34.73 -5.95 -10.80
C ASP A 2 33.60 -6.45 -10.99
N ASN A 3 33.36 -6.62 -11.69
CA ASN A 3 32.30 -7.53 -11.87
C ASN A 3 31.23 -7.37 -10.85
N LEU A 4 31.58 -7.04 -9.70
CA LEU A 4 30.65 -6.75 -8.63
C LEU A 4 29.73 -5.64 -8.99
N ILE A 5 30.26 -4.67 -9.63
CA ILE A 5 29.52 -3.49 -10.00
C ILE A 5 28.37 -3.85 -10.91
N ILE A 6 28.61 -4.76 -11.80
CA ILE A 6 27.63 -5.18 -12.77
C ILE A 6 26.42 -5.78 -12.07
N ASN A 7 26.68 -6.61 -11.12
CA ASN A 7 25.61 -7.31 -10.43
C ASN A 7 24.72 -6.39 -9.64
N LYS A 8 25.29 -5.34 -9.16
CA LYS A 8 24.57 -4.49 -8.23
C LYS A 8 23.45 -3.70 -8.85
N GLY A 9 23.64 -3.25 -10.06
CA GLY A 9 22.66 -2.39 -10.68
C GLY A 9 21.28 -3.00 -10.79
N PRO A 10 21.14 -4.10 -11.51
CA PRO A 10 19.83 -4.70 -11.72
C PRO A 10 19.21 -5.23 -10.44
N TYR A 11 20.02 -5.80 -9.58
CA TYR A 11 19.51 -6.41 -8.36
C TYR A 11 18.92 -5.41 -7.41
N LYS A 12 19.45 -4.22 -7.37
CA LYS A 12 18.97 -3.22 -6.45
C LYS A 12 17.54 -2.82 -6.72
N HIS A 13 17.18 -2.81 -7.98
CA HIS A 13 15.83 -2.41 -8.34
C HIS A 13 14.79 -3.45 -7.92
N LYS A 14 15.20 -4.70 -7.91
CA LYS A 14 14.27 -5.77 -7.60
C LYS A 14 13.95 -5.90 -6.12
N VAL A 15 14.87 -5.45 -5.27
CA VAL A 15 14.68 -5.62 -3.84
C VAL A 15 13.92 -4.49 -3.19
N ASP A 16 13.42 -3.54 -3.96
CA ASP A 16 12.71 -2.40 -3.42
C ASP A 16 11.22 -2.64 -3.31
N SER A 17 10.79 -3.87 -3.35
CA SER A 17 9.40 -4.18 -3.12
C SER A 17 9.29 -5.52 -2.42
N VAL A 18 8.17 -5.72 -1.72
CA VAL A 18 7.87 -7.01 -1.11
C VAL A 18 6.43 -7.35 -1.40
N GLU A 19 6.16 -8.64 -1.54
CA GLU A 19 4.81 -9.10 -1.81
C GLU A 19 4.07 -9.31 -0.50
N LEU A 20 2.80 -8.92 -0.47
CA LEU A 20 1.94 -9.07 0.69
C LEU A 20 0.93 -10.18 0.44
N TYR A 21 0.85 -11.13 1.36
CA TYR A 21 -0.08 -12.25 1.28
C TYR A 21 -1.07 -12.22 2.43
N PRO A 22 -2.30 -12.71 2.23
CA PRO A 22 -3.27 -12.75 3.32
C PRO A 22 -2.76 -13.55 4.50
N ASN A 23 -2.92 -12.98 5.68
CA ASN A 23 -2.64 -13.61 6.96
C ASN A 23 -1.16 -13.94 7.21
N ILE A 24 -0.26 -13.38 6.41
CA ILE A 24 1.19 -13.53 6.60
C ILE A 24 1.77 -12.14 6.75
N PRO A 25 2.24 -11.77 7.93
CA PRO A 25 2.82 -10.43 8.11
C PRO A 25 4.15 -10.31 7.37
N VAL A 26 4.43 -9.11 6.88
CA VAL A 26 5.73 -8.81 6.28
C VAL A 26 6.29 -7.54 6.91
N PHE A 27 7.60 -7.43 6.89
CA PHE A 27 8.30 -6.25 7.38
C PHE A 27 8.90 -5.51 6.20
N TYR A 28 8.63 -4.22 6.12
CA TYR A 28 9.12 -3.41 5.03
C TYR A 28 9.36 -1.98 5.54
N LYS A 29 10.58 -1.50 5.40
CA LYS A 29 10.93 -0.10 5.70
C LYS A 29 10.39 0.38 7.06
N ASN A 30 10.74 -0.28 8.13
CA ASN A 30 10.43 0.14 9.50
C ASN A 30 8.97 -0.07 9.92
N TYR A 31 8.22 -0.83 9.12
CA TYR A 31 6.83 -1.13 9.44
C TYR A 31 6.54 -2.60 9.26
N LYS A 32 5.60 -3.07 10.05
CA LYS A 32 5.02 -4.39 9.89
C LYS A 32 3.66 -4.23 9.21
N TYR A 33 3.44 -4.98 8.15
CA TYR A 33 2.21 -4.93 7.38
C TYR A 33 1.49 -6.25 7.47
N GLU A 34 0.17 -6.18 7.61
CA GLU A 34 -0.67 -7.37 7.64
C GLU A 34 -1.94 -7.12 6.84
N LEU A 35 -2.39 -8.16 6.15
CA LEU A 35 -3.68 -8.17 5.49
C LEU A 35 -4.45 -9.35 6.04
N THR A 36 -5.61 -9.10 6.63
CA THR A 36 -6.44 -10.14 7.21
C THR A 36 -7.79 -10.14 6.52
N VAL A 37 -8.22 -11.31 6.03
CA VAL A 37 -9.52 -11.42 5.38
C VAL A 37 -10.52 -11.87 6.44
N GLN A 38 -11.62 -11.14 6.55
CA GLN A 38 -12.65 -11.46 7.55
C GLN A 38 -14.03 -11.19 6.98
N ALA A 39 -15.03 -11.63 7.77
CA ALA A 39 -16.41 -11.40 7.41
C ALA A 39 -16.73 -9.90 7.52
N PRO A 40 -17.80 -9.42 6.86
CA PRO A 40 -18.25 -8.06 7.04
C PRO A 40 -18.59 -7.80 8.52
N ASN A 41 -18.68 -6.53 8.89
CA ASN A 41 -19.00 -6.09 10.26
C ASN A 41 -17.87 -6.26 11.25
N THR A 42 -16.66 -6.07 10.78
CA THR A 42 -15.49 -6.10 11.64
C THR A 42 -15.39 -4.78 12.40
N ASP A 43 -15.08 -4.86 13.68
CA ASP A 43 -14.87 -3.67 14.48
C ASP A 43 -13.66 -2.89 14.00
N TYR A 44 -13.73 -1.58 14.18
CA TYR A 44 -12.60 -0.73 13.85
C TYR A 44 -11.37 -1.08 14.69
N ILE A 45 -10.23 -1.19 14.05
CA ILE A 45 -8.94 -1.45 14.71
C ILE A 45 -8.00 -0.31 14.33
N ASN A 46 -7.34 0.27 15.33
CA ASN A 46 -6.41 1.36 15.10
C ASN A 46 -5.31 0.96 14.12
N ASN A 47 -4.86 1.91 13.32
CA ASN A 47 -3.80 1.73 12.33
C ASN A 47 -4.18 0.77 11.22
N SER A 48 -5.48 0.65 10.94
CA SER A 48 -5.96 -0.26 9.91
C SER A 48 -6.98 0.43 9.02
N GLU A 49 -7.15 -0.16 7.83
CA GLU A 49 -8.14 0.27 6.86
C GLU A 49 -8.90 -0.96 6.37
N SER A 50 -10.20 -0.82 6.18
CA SER A 50 -11.03 -1.91 5.68
C SER A 50 -11.33 -1.69 4.21
N VAL A 51 -11.12 -2.73 3.41
CA VAL A 51 -11.36 -2.67 1.97
C VAL A 51 -12.14 -3.90 1.52
N ASP A 52 -12.70 -3.82 0.32
CA ASP A 52 -13.45 -4.93 -0.28
C ASP A 52 -12.46 -5.99 -0.78
N TRP A 53 -12.47 -7.16 -0.14
CA TRP A 53 -11.54 -8.22 -0.48
C TRP A 53 -11.67 -8.66 -1.94
N SER A 54 -12.86 -8.60 -2.52
CA SER A 54 -13.06 -9.01 -3.91
C SER A 54 -12.25 -8.17 -4.90
N LYS A 55 -11.87 -6.96 -4.48
CA LYS A 55 -11.07 -6.06 -5.33
C LYS A 55 -9.58 -6.37 -5.26
N LEU A 56 -9.15 -7.16 -4.29
CA LEU A 56 -7.75 -7.53 -4.12
C LEU A 56 -7.49 -9.00 -4.40
N LYS A 57 -8.53 -9.82 -4.30
CA LYS A 57 -8.42 -11.26 -4.43
C LYS A 57 -7.85 -11.63 -5.79
N ASN A 58 -6.91 -12.57 -5.79
CA ASN A 58 -6.26 -13.07 -7.00
C ASN A 58 -5.39 -12.04 -7.71
N LYS A 59 -5.03 -10.97 -7.04
CA LYS A 59 -4.12 -9.97 -7.59
C LYS A 59 -2.81 -10.01 -6.85
N LYS A 60 -1.76 -9.61 -7.54
CA LYS A 60 -0.44 -9.51 -6.92
C LYS A 60 -0.39 -8.25 -6.09
N LEU A 61 -0.21 -8.40 -4.78
CA LEU A 61 -0.16 -7.26 -3.86
C LEU A 61 1.29 -7.00 -3.50
N GLU A 62 1.76 -5.78 -3.77
CA GLU A 62 3.15 -5.41 -3.52
C GLU A 62 3.23 -4.10 -2.75
N LEU A 63 4.14 -4.08 -1.78
CA LEU A 63 4.51 -2.87 -1.06
C LEU A 63 5.78 -2.32 -1.69
N ARG A 64 5.79 -1.03 -1.97
CA ARG A 64 6.97 -0.33 -2.48
C ARG A 64 6.90 1.12 -2.07
N ILE A 65 8.01 1.83 -2.24
CA ILE A 65 8.01 3.28 -2.04
C ILE A 65 7.36 3.91 -3.28
N TRP A 66 6.62 4.98 -3.07
CA TRP A 66 6.00 5.71 -4.18
C TRP A 66 7.08 6.32 -5.08
N LYS A 67 6.74 6.62 -6.31
CA LYS A 67 7.66 7.24 -7.25
C LYS A 67 6.93 8.30 -8.06
N GLU A 68 7.69 9.18 -8.68
CA GLU A 68 7.11 10.22 -9.52
C GLU A 68 6.27 9.59 -10.63
N GLY A 69 5.14 10.21 -10.88
CA GLY A 69 4.18 9.69 -11.85
C GLY A 69 3.11 8.83 -11.25
N ASP A 70 3.27 8.37 -10.02
CA ASP A 70 2.24 7.58 -9.34
C ASP A 70 1.01 8.44 -9.07
N SER A 71 -0.17 7.84 -9.27
CA SER A 71 -1.43 8.49 -8.98
C SER A 71 -2.42 7.46 -8.48
N PHE A 72 -3.48 7.92 -7.85
CA PHE A 72 -4.57 7.06 -7.42
C PHE A 72 -5.83 7.91 -7.25
N GLN A 73 -6.96 7.27 -7.06
CA GLN A 73 -8.20 7.96 -6.75
C GLN A 73 -8.43 7.84 -5.25
N PRO A 74 -8.17 8.90 -4.48
CA PRO A 74 -8.36 8.82 -3.02
C PRO A 74 -9.82 8.52 -2.67
N LEU A 75 -10.01 7.77 -1.60
CA LEU A 75 -11.35 7.45 -1.11
C LEU A 75 -12.18 8.72 -0.99
N GLY A 76 -13.36 8.69 -1.60
CA GLY A 76 -14.29 9.83 -1.54
C GLY A 76 -14.08 10.88 -2.60
N MET A 77 -13.04 10.77 -3.43
CA MET A 77 -12.79 11.73 -4.50
C MET A 77 -13.23 11.15 -5.83
N GLN A 78 -13.63 12.03 -6.74
CA GLN A 78 -14.10 11.60 -8.05
C GLN A 78 -13.00 11.46 -9.07
N GLY A 79 -11.91 12.14 -8.93
CA GLY A 79 -10.82 12.09 -9.89
C GLY A 79 -9.57 11.49 -9.32
N HIS A 80 -8.56 11.36 -10.17
CA HIS A 80 -7.26 10.90 -9.75
C HIS A 80 -6.43 12.06 -9.23
N GLN A 81 -5.54 11.75 -8.31
CA GLN A 81 -4.61 12.71 -7.75
C GLN A 81 -3.21 12.10 -7.78
N LYS A 82 -2.22 12.90 -8.16
CA LYS A 82 -0.85 12.44 -8.09
C LYS A 82 -0.45 12.21 -6.63
N ILE A 83 0.32 11.17 -6.38
CA ILE A 83 0.78 10.90 -5.03
C ILE A 83 1.59 12.08 -4.49
N SER A 84 2.44 12.70 -5.34
CA SER A 84 3.20 13.87 -4.91
C SER A 84 2.30 14.98 -4.38
N ASP A 85 1.20 15.27 -5.09
CA ASP A 85 0.26 16.30 -4.66
C ASP A 85 -0.50 15.89 -3.41
N PHE A 86 -0.87 14.61 -3.33
CA PHE A 86 -1.56 14.10 -2.15
C PHE A 86 -0.70 14.29 -0.89
N LEU A 87 0.59 13.97 -0.99
CA LEU A 87 1.49 14.09 0.16
C LEU A 87 1.69 15.54 0.56
N ILE A 88 1.79 16.46 -0.42
CA ILE A 88 1.89 17.88 -0.13
C ILE A 88 0.63 18.36 0.56
N ASN A 89 -0.54 18.00 0.03
CA ASN A 89 -1.81 18.43 0.61
C ASN A 89 -2.03 17.91 2.02
N HIS A 90 -1.41 16.79 2.36
CA HIS A 90 -1.48 16.22 3.70
C HIS A 90 -0.31 16.65 4.57
N LYS A 91 0.46 17.64 4.11
CA LYS A 91 1.53 18.28 4.87
C LYS A 91 2.60 17.27 5.32
N VAL A 92 2.89 16.30 4.50
CA VAL A 92 3.94 15.32 4.78
C VAL A 92 5.27 16.00 4.53
N ASP A 93 6.17 15.95 5.52
CA ASP A 93 7.47 16.60 5.39
C ASP A 93 8.36 15.85 4.38
N CYS A 94 9.46 16.50 3.98
CA CYS A 94 10.31 15.95 2.92
C CYS A 94 10.88 14.58 3.25
N ILE A 95 11.30 14.39 4.48
CA ILE A 95 11.91 13.12 4.89
C ILE A 95 10.88 12.00 4.88
N SER A 96 9.73 12.23 5.47
CA SER A 96 8.65 11.25 5.50
C SER A 96 8.11 10.97 4.11
N LYS A 97 8.11 11.99 3.25
CA LYS A 97 7.65 11.83 1.88
C LYS A 97 8.53 10.84 1.11
N GLU A 98 9.83 10.91 1.30
CA GLU A 98 10.76 10.03 0.60
C GLU A 98 10.60 8.56 0.99
N SER A 99 10.10 8.30 2.19
CA SER A 99 9.94 6.94 2.67
C SER A 99 8.49 6.45 2.63
N GLN A 100 7.59 7.22 2.01
CA GLN A 100 6.19 6.84 1.95
C GLN A 100 5.99 5.59 1.10
N SER A 101 5.40 4.56 1.70
CA SER A 101 5.10 3.33 0.97
C SER A 101 3.68 3.36 0.42
N VAL A 102 3.48 2.58 -0.63
CA VAL A 102 2.17 2.35 -1.22
C VAL A 102 1.99 0.86 -1.41
N LEU A 103 0.73 0.42 -1.39
CA LEU A 103 0.38 -0.95 -1.72
C LEU A 103 -0.26 -0.95 -3.09
N THR A 104 0.22 -1.82 -3.97
CA THR A 104 -0.34 -1.97 -5.31
C THR A 104 -1.01 -3.33 -5.45
N ALA A 105 -2.06 -3.37 -6.27
CA ALA A 105 -2.71 -4.61 -6.68
C ALA A 105 -2.59 -4.70 -8.19
N ASP A 106 -1.83 -5.66 -8.67
CA ASP A 106 -1.51 -5.79 -10.10
C ASP A 106 -0.99 -4.46 -10.66
N GLY A 107 -0.16 -3.77 -9.89
CA GLY A 107 0.48 -2.53 -10.30
C GLY A 107 -0.31 -1.26 -10.05
N LYS A 108 -1.57 -1.35 -9.67
CA LYS A 108 -2.38 -0.16 -9.38
C LYS A 108 -2.37 0.13 -7.90
N ILE A 109 -2.14 1.38 -7.54
CA ILE A 109 -2.10 1.78 -6.14
C ILE A 109 -3.49 1.66 -5.53
N VAL A 110 -3.59 0.90 -4.44
CA VAL A 110 -4.84 0.74 -3.70
C VAL A 110 -4.76 1.33 -2.29
N TRP A 111 -3.57 1.64 -1.81
CA TRP A 111 -3.40 2.18 -0.46
C TRP A 111 -2.13 3.01 -0.38
N VAL A 112 -2.27 4.26 0.04
CA VAL A 112 -1.13 5.07 0.47
C VAL A 112 -0.99 4.76 1.94
N CYS A 113 -0.01 3.93 2.27
CA CYS A 113 0.04 3.25 3.56
C CYS A 113 0.04 4.21 4.74
N GLY A 114 -0.85 3.93 5.69
CA GLY A 114 -1.01 4.79 6.85
C GLY A 114 -1.78 6.07 6.59
N LYS A 115 -2.25 6.31 5.37
CA LYS A 115 -2.91 7.56 5.05
C LYS A 115 -4.28 7.39 4.41
N ARG A 116 -4.37 6.74 3.24
CA ARG A 116 -5.66 6.64 2.57
C ARG A 116 -5.70 5.50 1.57
N ILE A 117 -6.84 4.80 1.52
CA ILE A 117 -7.07 3.78 0.50
C ILE A 117 -7.58 4.43 -0.78
N SER A 118 -7.52 3.68 -1.88
CA SER A 118 -8.13 4.09 -3.13
C SER A 118 -9.65 3.89 -3.06
N ASP A 119 -10.38 4.78 -3.70
CA ASP A 119 -11.82 4.65 -3.80
C ASP A 119 -12.22 3.36 -4.51
N SER A 120 -11.35 2.83 -5.38
CA SER A 120 -11.63 1.63 -6.15
C SER A 120 -11.75 0.37 -5.29
N VAL A 121 -11.25 0.38 -4.07
CA VAL A 121 -11.29 -0.81 -3.20
C VAL A 121 -12.16 -0.59 -1.96
N LYS A 122 -12.96 0.46 -1.95
CA LYS A 122 -13.77 0.78 -0.79
C LYS A 122 -14.84 -0.28 -0.55
N LEU A 123 -15.30 -0.34 0.69
CA LEU A 123 -16.45 -1.18 1.04
C LEU A 123 -17.71 -0.62 0.38
N THR A 124 -18.59 -1.50 -0.04
CA THR A 124 -19.90 -1.13 -0.57
C THR A 124 -20.93 -2.02 0.10
N LYS A 125 -22.21 -1.74 -0.15
CA LYS A 125 -23.27 -2.56 0.38
C LYS A 125 -23.22 -4.00 -0.16
N ASP A 126 -22.51 -4.22 -1.25
CA ASP A 126 -22.41 -5.54 -1.89
C ASP A 126 -21.15 -6.29 -1.46
N THR A 127 -20.33 -5.72 -0.59
CA THR A 127 -19.11 -6.36 -0.13
C THR A 127 -19.41 -7.65 0.64
N MET A 128 -18.85 -8.76 0.17
CA MET A 128 -19.06 -10.06 0.81
C MET A 128 -17.99 -10.37 1.84
N HIS A 129 -16.77 -9.97 1.61
CA HIS A 129 -15.64 -10.17 2.54
C HIS A 129 -14.82 -8.91 2.63
N THR A 130 -14.37 -8.63 3.83
CA THR A 130 -13.57 -7.44 4.12
C THR A 130 -12.12 -7.85 4.31
N ALA A 131 -11.21 -7.13 3.69
CA ALA A 131 -9.80 -7.25 3.98
C ALA A 131 -9.39 -6.08 4.87
N LEU A 132 -8.70 -6.41 5.95
CA LEU A 132 -8.20 -5.41 6.88
C LEU A 132 -6.72 -5.20 6.59
N LEU A 133 -6.37 -3.99 6.21
CA LEU A 133 -4.98 -3.59 5.94
C LEU A 133 -4.45 -2.90 7.18
N LYS A 134 -3.36 -3.41 7.74
CA LYS A 134 -2.81 -2.88 8.97
C LYS A 134 -1.34 -2.57 8.82
N ARG A 135 -0.91 -1.44 9.36
CA ARG A 135 0.50 -1.04 9.37
C ARG A 135 0.88 -0.59 10.77
N ASP A 136 1.89 -1.22 11.34
CA ASP A 136 2.41 -0.87 12.66
C ASP A 136 3.88 -0.53 12.57
N SER A 137 4.29 0.52 13.29
CA SER A 137 5.70 0.86 13.39
C SER A 137 6.43 -0.20 14.20
N ILE A 138 7.65 -0.54 13.78
CA ILE A 138 8.48 -1.49 14.52
C ILE A 138 9.31 -0.77 15.57
N TYR A 139 9.34 0.54 15.57
CA TYR A 139 10.13 1.33 16.52
C TYR A 139 9.29 2.14 17.47
#